data_817b3d957db7bdfee720f81ff695dfb9
#
_entry.id   817b3d957db7bdfee720f81ff695dfb9
#
_cell.length_a   1.000
_cell.length_b   1.000
_cell.length_c   1.000
_cell.angle_alpha   90.00
_cell.angle_beta   90.00
_cell.angle_gamma   90.00
#
_symmetry.space_group_name_H-M   'P 1'
#
loop_
_entity.id
_entity.type
_entity.pdbx_description
1 polymer ?
#
loop_
_entity_poly.entity_id
_entity_poly.type
_entity_poly.pdbx_seq_one_letter_code
_entity_poly.pdbx_strand_id
1 'polypeptide(L)'
;MKKIVCLMAVAIAMVSCKKEQNDFVTFSGKITNKNSDSVVISNPQFKFKRVIKVDENGMFKDTMNVKDGFYRLFDGGEYATLYLKNGADINMTLDTKEFDETITYTGAGADESNFIAKSSMLQEGLFNDKTLFTLPKEVFDTKINAFVDGFNKRIEETKLDSAFVAFQKKNITGLKKYLDKTHADKLYMATKLAKGSESPKFVDYENYKGGTTSLDDLKGKYVYIDMWATWCNPCKKEIPFLQKVEKQYHGKNIEFVSISVDQERDYETWKKMVADKNLSGVQ
;
A
#
# COMPACT_ATOMS: atom_id res chain seq x y z
N MET A 1 -20.51 19.42 -83.35
CA MET A 1 -20.78 18.22 -82.56
C MET A 1 -20.06 18.43 -81.21
N LYS A 2 -20.80 18.88 -80.20
CA LYS A 2 -20.29 19.14 -78.85
C LYS A 2 -20.67 17.98 -77.98
N LYS A 3 -19.68 17.24 -77.45
CA LYS A 3 -19.84 16.19 -76.48
C LYS A 3 -19.91 16.80 -75.11
N ILE A 4 -21.07 16.66 -74.43
CA ILE A 4 -21.29 17.06 -73.06
C ILE A 4 -20.89 15.81 -72.20
N VAL A 5 -19.86 15.96 -71.41
CA VAL A 5 -19.43 14.98 -70.42
C VAL A 5 -20.11 15.37 -69.10
N CYS A 6 -21.11 14.57 -68.66
CA CYS A 6 -21.72 14.66 -67.31
C CYS A 6 -20.77 14.01 -66.29
N LEU A 7 -20.15 14.82 -65.44
CA LEU A 7 -19.49 14.36 -64.24
C LEU A 7 -20.55 14.12 -63.13
N MET A 8 -20.84 12.88 -62.82
CA MET A 8 -21.57 12.49 -61.60
C MET A 8 -20.62 12.53 -60.40
N ALA A 9 -20.76 13.55 -59.61
CA ALA A 9 -20.10 13.59 -58.28
C ALA A 9 -20.87 12.71 -57.29
N VAL A 10 -20.34 11.53 -56.98
CA VAL A 10 -20.84 10.65 -55.90
C VAL A 10 -20.36 11.24 -54.59
N ALA A 11 -21.22 11.94 -53.85
CA ALA A 11 -21.00 12.37 -52.50
C ALA A 11 -21.10 11.14 -51.57
N ILE A 12 -19.97 10.58 -51.18
CA ILE A 12 -19.91 9.55 -50.12
C ILE A 12 -20.15 10.31 -48.80
N ALA A 13 -21.35 10.25 -48.27
CA ALA A 13 -21.67 10.69 -46.92
C ALA A 13 -20.99 9.72 -45.94
N MET A 14 -19.85 10.10 -45.43
CA MET A 14 -19.21 9.41 -44.28
C MET A 14 -20.11 9.68 -43.07
N VAL A 15 -21.03 8.78 -42.82
CA VAL A 15 -21.75 8.71 -41.54
C VAL A 15 -20.73 8.26 -40.49
N SER A 16 -20.07 9.21 -39.88
CA SER A 16 -19.32 8.97 -38.66
C SER A 16 -20.33 8.64 -37.55
N CYS A 17 -20.60 7.37 -37.33
CA CYS A 17 -21.24 6.94 -36.10
C CYS A 17 -20.35 7.34 -34.95
N LYS A 18 -20.59 8.51 -34.34
CA LYS A 18 -20.16 8.76 -32.98
C LYS A 18 -20.85 7.71 -32.12
N LYS A 19 -20.11 6.71 -31.68
CA LYS A 19 -20.54 5.79 -30.63
C LYS A 19 -20.92 6.66 -29.46
N GLU A 20 -22.21 6.76 -29.11
CA GLU A 20 -22.63 7.44 -27.90
C GLU A 20 -21.84 6.79 -26.76
N GLN A 21 -21.06 7.60 -26.05
CA GLN A 21 -20.28 7.13 -24.94
C GLN A 21 -21.29 6.81 -23.84
N ASN A 22 -21.47 5.53 -23.53
CA ASN A 22 -22.37 5.13 -22.46
C ASN A 22 -21.92 5.75 -21.15
N ASP A 23 -22.83 6.43 -20.45
CA ASP A 23 -22.59 7.10 -19.17
C ASP A 23 -22.54 6.10 -18.00
N PHE A 24 -22.33 4.81 -18.29
CA PHE A 24 -22.24 3.75 -17.29
C PHE A 24 -21.25 2.68 -17.72
N VAL A 25 -20.76 1.93 -16.74
CA VAL A 25 -20.01 0.68 -16.94
C VAL A 25 -20.97 -0.50 -16.81
N THR A 26 -20.88 -1.46 -17.73
CA THR A 26 -21.47 -2.80 -17.56
C THR A 26 -20.43 -3.69 -16.90
N PHE A 27 -20.78 -4.29 -15.78
CA PHE A 27 -19.94 -5.24 -15.08
C PHE A 27 -20.68 -6.56 -14.89
N SER A 28 -20.14 -7.62 -15.47
CA SER A 28 -20.73 -8.96 -15.43
C SER A 28 -19.65 -9.99 -15.14
N GLY A 29 -20.03 -11.20 -14.81
CA GLY A 29 -19.04 -12.26 -14.65
C GLY A 29 -19.60 -13.58 -14.15
N LYS A 30 -18.66 -14.52 -13.96
CA LYS A 30 -18.90 -15.82 -13.37
C LYS A 30 -17.92 -16.10 -12.25
N ILE A 31 -18.45 -16.51 -11.10
CA ILE A 31 -17.68 -16.91 -9.93
C ILE A 31 -17.91 -18.39 -9.70
N THR A 32 -16.85 -19.17 -9.73
CA THR A 32 -16.83 -20.59 -9.36
C THR A 32 -16.52 -20.70 -7.86
N ASN A 33 -17.13 -21.67 -7.17
CA ASN A 33 -16.95 -21.87 -5.72
C ASN A 33 -17.28 -20.63 -4.86
N LYS A 34 -18.32 -19.86 -5.26
CA LYS A 34 -18.66 -18.56 -4.67
C LYS A 34 -18.70 -18.56 -3.14
N ASN A 35 -18.12 -17.55 -2.53
CA ASN A 35 -18.12 -17.32 -1.07
C ASN A 35 -19.41 -16.64 -0.57
N SER A 36 -20.13 -15.95 -1.48
CA SER A 36 -21.31 -15.15 -1.15
C SER A 36 -22.30 -15.15 -2.32
N ASP A 37 -23.57 -14.87 -2.02
CA ASP A 37 -24.62 -14.62 -3.03
C ASP A 37 -24.59 -13.17 -3.56
N SER A 38 -23.50 -12.46 -3.31
CA SER A 38 -23.29 -11.11 -3.83
C SER A 38 -21.81 -10.75 -3.93
N VAL A 39 -21.48 -9.85 -4.86
CA VAL A 39 -20.22 -9.12 -4.90
C VAL A 39 -20.48 -7.65 -4.56
N VAL A 40 -19.52 -7.03 -3.90
CA VAL A 40 -19.61 -5.62 -3.49
C VAL A 40 -18.52 -4.82 -4.21
N ILE A 41 -18.93 -3.83 -4.98
CA ILE A 41 -18.03 -2.85 -5.58
C ILE A 41 -18.07 -1.57 -4.73
N SER A 42 -16.93 -1.05 -4.31
CA SER A 42 -16.89 0.13 -3.47
C SER A 42 -15.70 1.04 -3.72
N ASN A 43 -15.91 2.33 -3.51
CA ASN A 43 -14.85 3.34 -3.41
C ASN A 43 -15.24 4.38 -2.32
N PRO A 44 -14.60 4.36 -1.15
CA PRO A 44 -14.93 5.28 -0.05
C PRO A 44 -14.70 6.76 -0.38
N GLN A 45 -13.70 7.09 -1.22
CA GLN A 45 -13.41 8.49 -1.61
C GLN A 45 -14.55 9.08 -2.43
N PHE A 46 -15.20 8.26 -3.25
CA PHE A 46 -16.35 8.66 -4.05
C PHE A 46 -17.67 8.43 -3.32
N LYS A 47 -17.63 7.92 -2.07
CA LYS A 47 -18.82 7.48 -1.32
C LYS A 47 -19.68 6.49 -2.12
N PHE A 48 -19.02 5.66 -2.92
CA PHE A 48 -19.66 4.69 -3.80
C PHE A 48 -19.68 3.30 -3.17
N LYS A 49 -20.84 2.65 -3.21
CA LYS A 49 -21.00 1.24 -2.86
C LYS A 49 -22.14 0.66 -3.70
N ARG A 50 -21.85 -0.45 -4.37
CA ARG A 50 -22.83 -1.24 -5.13
C ARG A 50 -22.75 -2.68 -4.70
N VAL A 51 -23.89 -3.30 -4.42
CA VAL A 51 -24.04 -4.72 -4.14
C VAL A 51 -24.70 -5.36 -5.34
N ILE A 52 -24.04 -6.35 -5.95
CA ILE A 52 -24.51 -7.06 -7.14
C ILE A 52 -24.80 -8.49 -6.73
N LYS A 53 -26.03 -8.96 -6.99
CA LYS A 53 -26.42 -10.33 -6.69
C LYS A 53 -25.71 -11.33 -7.62
N VAL A 54 -25.26 -12.43 -7.05
CA VAL A 54 -24.69 -13.58 -7.75
C VAL A 54 -25.71 -14.71 -7.68
N ASP A 55 -26.11 -15.24 -8.83
CA ASP A 55 -27.10 -16.31 -8.91
C ASP A 55 -26.52 -17.68 -8.46
N GLU A 56 -27.38 -18.73 -8.52
CA GLU A 56 -27.01 -20.09 -8.12
C GLU A 56 -25.89 -20.67 -8.99
N ASN A 57 -25.77 -20.22 -10.23
CA ASN A 57 -24.77 -20.65 -11.21
C ASN A 57 -23.47 -19.83 -11.10
N GLY A 58 -23.39 -18.88 -10.13
CA GLY A 58 -22.26 -17.98 -9.95
C GLY A 58 -22.23 -16.79 -10.93
N MET A 59 -23.31 -16.56 -11.68
CA MET A 59 -23.38 -15.48 -12.66
C MET A 59 -23.88 -14.20 -12.02
N PHE A 60 -23.35 -13.07 -12.47
CA PHE A 60 -23.82 -11.74 -12.10
C PHE A 60 -23.73 -10.75 -13.26
N LYS A 61 -24.58 -9.73 -13.24
CA LYS A 61 -24.50 -8.60 -14.17
C LYS A 61 -25.18 -7.39 -13.57
N ASP A 62 -24.55 -6.23 -13.73
CA ASP A 62 -25.12 -4.95 -13.34
C ASP A 62 -24.56 -3.81 -14.21
N THR A 63 -25.21 -2.66 -14.15
CA THR A 63 -24.75 -1.42 -14.77
C THR A 63 -24.63 -0.33 -13.71
N MET A 64 -23.56 0.45 -13.78
CA MET A 64 -23.23 1.45 -12.77
C MET A 64 -22.69 2.71 -13.42
N ASN A 65 -23.19 3.87 -12.99
CA ASN A 65 -22.51 5.14 -13.28
C ASN A 65 -21.40 5.33 -12.25
N VAL A 66 -20.18 5.51 -12.72
CA VAL A 66 -18.98 5.59 -11.88
C VAL A 66 -18.16 6.86 -12.20
N LYS A 67 -17.33 7.29 -11.28
CA LYS A 67 -16.20 8.18 -11.60
C LYS A 67 -15.02 7.31 -12.03
N ASP A 68 -14.30 7.73 -13.06
CA ASP A 68 -13.12 6.99 -13.52
C ASP A 68 -12.12 6.80 -12.37
N GLY A 69 -11.69 5.57 -12.12
CA GLY A 69 -10.77 5.30 -11.03
C GLY A 69 -10.77 3.88 -10.49
N PHE A 70 -10.08 3.74 -9.35
CA PHE A 70 -9.90 2.46 -8.68
C PHE A 70 -11.08 2.13 -7.77
N TYR A 71 -11.53 0.89 -7.82
CA TYR A 71 -12.61 0.37 -7.00
C TYR A 71 -12.16 -0.94 -6.34
N ARG A 72 -12.72 -1.23 -5.17
CA ARG A 72 -12.55 -2.51 -4.50
C ARG A 72 -13.72 -3.41 -4.85
N LEU A 73 -13.44 -4.61 -5.28
CA LEU A 73 -14.36 -5.72 -5.35
C LEU A 73 -14.17 -6.58 -4.10
N PHE A 74 -15.27 -7.02 -3.50
CA PHE A 74 -15.30 -7.98 -2.39
C PHE A 74 -16.29 -9.08 -2.74
N ASP A 75 -15.85 -10.34 -2.69
CA ASP A 75 -16.65 -11.51 -3.06
C ASP A 75 -17.30 -12.24 -1.88
N GLY A 76 -17.09 -11.73 -0.65
CA GLY A 76 -17.49 -12.35 0.61
C GLY A 76 -16.32 -12.94 1.41
N GLY A 77 -15.20 -13.24 0.77
CA GLY A 77 -13.97 -13.78 1.37
C GLY A 77 -12.78 -12.85 1.14
N GLU A 78 -12.53 -12.47 -0.12
CA GLU A 78 -11.33 -11.76 -0.54
C GLU A 78 -11.62 -10.47 -1.30
N TYR A 79 -10.57 -9.69 -1.55
CA TYR A 79 -10.66 -8.38 -2.21
C TYR A 79 -9.80 -8.35 -3.47
N ALA A 80 -10.37 -7.81 -4.55
CA ALA A 80 -9.61 -7.39 -5.72
C ALA A 80 -9.71 -5.89 -5.94
N THR A 81 -8.77 -5.33 -6.69
CA THR A 81 -8.84 -3.95 -7.17
C THR A 81 -9.22 -3.93 -8.63
N LEU A 82 -10.23 -3.11 -8.97
CA LEU A 82 -10.69 -2.85 -10.32
C LEU A 82 -10.33 -1.43 -10.74
N TYR A 83 -10.17 -1.20 -12.03
CA TYR A 83 -10.25 0.13 -12.61
C TYR A 83 -11.51 0.23 -13.45
N LEU A 84 -12.41 1.14 -13.09
CA LEU A 84 -13.69 1.32 -13.76
C LEU A 84 -13.77 2.71 -14.40
N LYS A 85 -14.38 2.73 -15.58
CA LYS A 85 -14.61 3.93 -16.37
C LYS A 85 -15.92 3.78 -17.11
N ASN A 86 -16.75 4.85 -17.16
CA ASN A 86 -17.98 4.83 -17.92
C ASN A 86 -17.71 4.52 -19.41
N GLY A 87 -18.58 3.76 -20.04
CA GLY A 87 -18.41 3.23 -21.38
C GLY A 87 -17.69 1.88 -21.46
N ALA A 88 -17.16 1.38 -20.35
CA ALA A 88 -16.58 0.04 -20.29
C ALA A 88 -17.66 -1.06 -20.23
N ASP A 89 -17.34 -2.22 -20.78
CA ASP A 89 -18.14 -3.46 -20.71
C ASP A 89 -17.18 -4.60 -20.31
N ILE A 90 -17.15 -4.89 -19.01
CA ILE A 90 -16.18 -5.79 -18.40
C ILE A 90 -16.87 -7.07 -17.95
N ASN A 91 -16.31 -8.20 -18.35
CA ASN A 91 -16.72 -9.52 -17.89
C ASN A 91 -15.59 -10.15 -17.06
N MET A 92 -15.88 -10.55 -15.82
CA MET A 92 -14.95 -11.17 -14.88
C MET A 92 -15.17 -12.68 -14.81
N THR A 93 -14.09 -13.44 -14.73
CA THR A 93 -14.11 -14.84 -14.29
C THR A 93 -13.24 -15.02 -13.08
N LEU A 94 -13.67 -15.84 -12.13
CA LEU A 94 -13.03 -16.07 -10.86
C LEU A 94 -13.35 -17.47 -10.32
N ASP A 95 -12.33 -18.17 -9.81
CA ASP A 95 -12.50 -19.28 -8.88
C ASP A 95 -12.02 -18.85 -7.50
N THR A 96 -12.90 -18.82 -6.49
CA THR A 96 -12.55 -18.33 -5.15
C THR A 96 -11.59 -19.20 -4.37
N LYS A 97 -11.32 -20.44 -4.84
CA LYS A 97 -10.32 -21.32 -4.24
C LYS A 97 -8.88 -20.97 -4.64
N GLU A 98 -8.74 -20.30 -5.79
CA GLU A 98 -7.48 -19.82 -6.34
C GLU A 98 -7.71 -18.39 -6.84
N PHE A 99 -8.03 -17.49 -5.88
CA PHE A 99 -8.59 -16.18 -6.17
C PHE A 99 -7.65 -15.33 -7.07
N ASP A 100 -6.42 -15.12 -6.63
CA ASP A 100 -5.48 -14.25 -7.34
C ASP A 100 -4.96 -14.85 -8.65
N GLU A 101 -4.87 -16.18 -8.73
CA GLU A 101 -4.39 -16.91 -9.91
C GLU A 101 -5.43 -16.97 -11.02
N THR A 102 -6.71 -16.94 -10.66
CA THR A 102 -7.81 -17.21 -11.62
C THR A 102 -8.61 -15.98 -12.01
N ILE A 103 -8.50 -14.89 -11.23
CA ILE A 103 -9.24 -13.67 -11.54
C ILE A 103 -8.77 -13.07 -12.87
N THR A 104 -9.69 -12.98 -13.82
CA THR A 104 -9.42 -12.41 -15.14
C THR A 104 -10.58 -11.57 -15.62
N TYR A 105 -10.27 -10.61 -16.48
CA TYR A 105 -11.25 -9.68 -17.03
C TYR A 105 -11.18 -9.67 -18.54
N THR A 106 -12.33 -9.61 -19.22
CA THR A 106 -12.43 -9.49 -20.67
C THR A 106 -13.40 -8.38 -21.04
N GLY A 107 -13.35 -7.93 -22.29
CA GLY A 107 -14.23 -6.87 -22.80
C GLY A 107 -13.58 -5.50 -22.83
N ALA A 108 -14.36 -4.49 -23.20
CA ALA A 108 -13.87 -3.13 -23.35
C ALA A 108 -13.57 -2.50 -21.97
N GLY A 109 -12.33 -2.08 -21.74
CA GLY A 109 -11.89 -1.50 -20.47
C GLY A 109 -11.42 -2.51 -19.43
N ALA A 110 -11.14 -3.76 -19.84
CA ALA A 110 -10.63 -4.83 -18.97
C ALA A 110 -9.12 -4.77 -18.75
N ASP A 111 -8.38 -4.11 -19.62
CA ASP A 111 -6.90 -4.14 -19.65
C ASP A 111 -6.29 -3.59 -18.37
N GLU A 112 -6.84 -2.51 -17.81
CA GLU A 112 -6.38 -1.90 -16.57
C GLU A 112 -6.59 -2.85 -15.37
N SER A 113 -7.74 -3.51 -15.29
CA SER A 113 -8.03 -4.46 -14.21
C SER A 113 -7.15 -5.72 -14.29
N ASN A 114 -6.92 -6.25 -15.50
CA ASN A 114 -5.96 -7.34 -15.72
C ASN A 114 -4.52 -6.93 -15.37
N PHE A 115 -4.12 -5.69 -15.72
CA PHE A 115 -2.81 -5.17 -15.36
C PHE A 115 -2.63 -5.11 -13.85
N ILE A 116 -3.67 -4.68 -13.10
CA ILE A 116 -3.65 -4.63 -11.64
C ILE A 116 -3.52 -6.06 -11.07
N ALA A 117 -4.39 -6.99 -11.47
CA ALA A 117 -4.38 -8.36 -10.98
C ALA A 117 -3.01 -9.01 -11.18
N LYS A 118 -2.45 -8.93 -12.39
CA LYS A 118 -1.12 -9.48 -12.67
C LYS A 118 -0.01 -8.80 -11.88
N SER A 119 -0.10 -7.49 -11.69
CA SER A 119 0.90 -6.74 -10.92
C SER A 119 0.84 -7.07 -9.42
N SER A 120 -0.35 -7.32 -8.87
CA SER A 120 -0.55 -7.74 -7.48
C SER A 120 0.11 -9.10 -7.21
N MET A 121 -0.13 -10.10 -8.06
CA MET A 121 0.51 -11.43 -7.95
C MET A 121 2.05 -11.33 -7.99
N LEU A 122 2.60 -10.54 -8.93
CA LEU A 122 4.05 -10.38 -9.05
C LEU A 122 4.64 -9.64 -7.84
N GLN A 123 3.91 -8.69 -7.28
CA GLN A 123 4.31 -7.98 -6.08
C GLN A 123 4.23 -8.87 -4.84
N GLU A 124 3.19 -9.68 -4.73
CA GLU A 124 3.07 -10.67 -3.67
C GLU A 124 4.24 -11.66 -3.68
N GLY A 125 4.57 -12.22 -4.85
CA GLY A 125 5.74 -13.10 -5.02
C GLY A 125 7.05 -12.44 -4.59
N LEU A 126 7.20 -11.12 -4.78
CA LEU A 126 8.35 -10.37 -4.31
C LEU A 126 8.38 -10.25 -2.77
N PHE A 127 7.23 -9.95 -2.14
CA PHE A 127 7.14 -9.76 -0.69
C PHE A 127 7.12 -11.07 0.10
N ASN A 128 6.72 -12.16 -0.52
CA ASN A 128 6.77 -13.49 0.10
C ASN A 128 8.20 -14.03 0.25
N ASP A 129 9.19 -13.41 -0.42
CA ASP A 129 10.60 -13.71 -0.21
C ASP A 129 11.08 -13.15 1.13
N LYS A 130 11.06 -13.99 2.18
CA LYS A 130 11.48 -13.62 3.53
C LYS A 130 12.94 -13.17 3.62
N THR A 131 13.74 -13.49 2.61
CA THR A 131 15.16 -13.14 2.56
C THR A 131 15.40 -11.80 1.85
N LEU A 132 14.41 -11.26 1.17
CA LEU A 132 14.53 -10.08 0.30
C LEU A 132 15.36 -8.95 0.93
N PHE A 133 15.03 -8.59 2.17
CA PHE A 133 15.67 -7.46 2.86
C PHE A 133 16.98 -7.82 3.58
N THR A 134 17.42 -9.09 3.49
CA THR A 134 18.72 -9.56 4.03
C THR A 134 19.74 -9.87 2.94
N LEU A 135 19.33 -9.76 1.67
CA LEU A 135 20.23 -9.96 0.53
C LEU A 135 21.36 -8.92 0.53
N PRO A 136 22.56 -9.29 0.03
CA PRO A 136 23.59 -8.31 -0.29
C PRO A 136 23.04 -7.22 -1.23
N LYS A 137 23.49 -5.97 -1.04
CA LYS A 137 22.91 -4.83 -1.76
C LYS A 137 22.88 -5.01 -3.28
N GLU A 138 23.92 -5.52 -3.88
CA GLU A 138 23.99 -5.71 -5.34
C GLU A 138 22.96 -6.74 -5.83
N VAL A 139 22.74 -7.81 -5.06
CA VAL A 139 21.74 -8.86 -5.38
C VAL A 139 20.34 -8.30 -5.21
N PHE A 140 20.10 -7.55 -4.12
CA PHE A 140 18.85 -6.84 -3.88
C PHE A 140 18.54 -5.86 -5.02
N ASP A 141 19.47 -4.98 -5.37
CA ASP A 141 19.31 -3.99 -6.44
C ASP A 141 18.99 -4.66 -7.78
N THR A 142 19.71 -5.73 -8.13
CA THR A 142 19.46 -6.50 -9.36
C THR A 142 18.02 -7.04 -9.38
N LYS A 143 17.57 -7.63 -8.27
CA LYS A 143 16.21 -8.20 -8.15
C LYS A 143 15.13 -7.12 -8.25
N ILE A 144 15.30 -6.00 -7.54
CA ILE A 144 14.33 -4.90 -7.55
C ILE A 144 14.29 -4.20 -8.91
N ASN A 145 15.44 -3.95 -9.54
CA ASN A 145 15.48 -3.35 -10.87
C ASN A 145 14.80 -4.26 -11.90
N ALA A 146 15.07 -5.55 -11.89
CA ALA A 146 14.39 -6.51 -12.79
C ALA A 146 12.85 -6.50 -12.59
N PHE A 147 12.37 -6.39 -11.35
CA PHE A 147 10.95 -6.26 -11.06
C PHE A 147 10.36 -4.95 -11.63
N VAL A 148 11.04 -3.82 -11.42
CA VAL A 148 10.62 -2.49 -11.91
C VAL A 148 10.63 -2.44 -13.44
N ASP A 149 11.68 -2.98 -14.07
CA ASP A 149 11.81 -3.04 -15.53
C ASP A 149 10.71 -3.91 -16.15
N GLY A 150 10.43 -5.07 -15.56
CA GLY A 150 9.32 -5.92 -15.96
C GLY A 150 7.95 -5.25 -15.81
N PHE A 151 7.77 -4.44 -14.77
CA PHE A 151 6.55 -3.65 -14.57
C PHE A 151 6.41 -2.58 -15.66
N ASN A 152 7.45 -1.82 -15.94
CA ASN A 152 7.46 -0.78 -16.99
C ASN A 152 7.25 -1.38 -18.37
N LYS A 153 7.88 -2.50 -18.67
CA LYS A 153 7.67 -3.23 -19.93
C LYS A 153 6.21 -3.61 -20.14
N ARG A 154 5.54 -4.12 -19.11
CA ARG A 154 4.10 -4.44 -19.20
C ARG A 154 3.23 -3.20 -19.46
N ILE A 155 3.58 -2.03 -18.89
CA ILE A 155 2.89 -0.76 -19.20
C ILE A 155 3.02 -0.43 -20.71
N GLU A 156 4.19 -0.65 -21.29
CA GLU A 156 4.46 -0.33 -22.69
C GLU A 156 3.79 -1.31 -23.66
N GLU A 157 3.67 -2.57 -23.27
CA GLU A 157 3.08 -3.65 -24.08
C GLU A 157 1.55 -3.71 -23.99
N THR A 158 0.93 -3.01 -23.03
CA THR A 158 -0.53 -3.02 -22.81
C THR A 158 -1.14 -1.68 -23.21
N LYS A 159 -2.27 -1.71 -23.91
CA LYS A 159 -2.98 -0.48 -24.28
C LYS A 159 -3.80 0.03 -23.07
N LEU A 160 -3.19 0.85 -22.24
CA LEU A 160 -3.77 1.37 -21.01
C LEU A 160 -4.18 2.85 -21.15
N ASP A 161 -5.13 3.29 -20.32
CA ASP A 161 -5.50 4.69 -20.18
C ASP A 161 -4.31 5.53 -19.67
N SER A 162 -4.12 6.72 -20.23
CA SER A 162 -2.96 7.57 -19.93
C SER A 162 -2.90 8.03 -18.47
N ALA A 163 -4.05 8.33 -17.85
CA ALA A 163 -4.13 8.70 -16.44
C ALA A 163 -3.81 7.51 -15.54
N PHE A 164 -4.27 6.32 -15.91
CA PHE A 164 -3.91 5.08 -15.26
C PHE A 164 -2.40 4.82 -15.33
N VAL A 165 -1.80 4.94 -16.52
CA VAL A 165 -0.34 4.79 -16.72
C VAL A 165 0.45 5.76 -15.84
N ALA A 166 0.07 7.05 -15.81
CA ALA A 166 0.73 8.05 -14.98
C ALA A 166 0.68 7.69 -13.49
N PHE A 167 -0.47 7.21 -13.03
CA PHE A 167 -0.65 6.72 -11.66
C PHE A 167 0.23 5.52 -11.34
N GLN A 168 0.26 4.52 -12.24
CA GLN A 168 1.06 3.30 -12.04
C GLN A 168 2.58 3.59 -12.04
N LYS A 169 3.06 4.49 -12.91
CA LYS A 169 4.47 4.92 -12.91
C LYS A 169 4.85 5.63 -11.61
N LYS A 170 3.96 6.43 -11.05
CA LYS A 170 4.17 7.04 -9.72
C LYS A 170 4.23 5.99 -8.62
N ASN A 171 3.32 5.01 -8.65
CA ASN A 171 3.27 3.94 -7.66
C ASN A 171 4.52 3.07 -7.67
N ILE A 172 4.99 2.62 -8.84
CA ILE A 172 6.18 1.76 -8.91
C ILE A 172 7.43 2.52 -8.46
N THR A 173 7.52 3.83 -8.75
CA THR A 173 8.60 4.67 -8.26
C THR A 173 8.57 4.79 -6.73
N GLY A 174 7.39 4.98 -6.16
CA GLY A 174 7.18 5.02 -4.71
C GLY A 174 7.52 3.70 -4.04
N LEU A 175 7.08 2.59 -4.65
CA LEU A 175 7.39 1.24 -4.17
C LEU A 175 8.90 0.99 -4.17
N LYS A 176 9.61 1.32 -5.25
CA LYS A 176 11.07 1.18 -5.30
C LYS A 176 11.76 1.94 -4.17
N LYS A 177 11.39 3.20 -3.95
CA LYS A 177 11.95 4.00 -2.85
C LYS A 177 11.69 3.38 -1.48
N TYR A 178 10.49 2.85 -1.26
CA TYR A 178 10.15 2.14 -0.03
C TYR A 178 11.02 0.90 0.17
N LEU A 179 11.19 0.08 -0.87
CA LEU A 179 11.99 -1.14 -0.83
C LEU A 179 13.47 -0.83 -0.57
N ASP A 180 14.04 0.16 -1.29
CA ASP A 180 15.43 0.61 -1.13
C ASP A 180 15.68 1.09 0.32
N LYS A 181 14.76 1.91 0.85
CA LYS A 181 14.85 2.39 2.23
C LYS A 181 14.75 1.25 3.24
N THR A 182 13.79 0.35 3.07
CA THR A 182 13.58 -0.78 3.98
C THR A 182 14.81 -1.71 4.01
N HIS A 183 15.41 -1.98 2.84
CA HIS A 183 16.64 -2.76 2.76
C HIS A 183 17.79 -2.05 3.48
N ALA A 184 18.00 -0.74 3.24
CA ALA A 184 19.05 0.02 3.90
C ALA A 184 18.88 0.05 5.43
N ASP A 185 17.63 0.26 5.91
CA ASP A 185 17.32 0.26 7.35
C ASP A 185 17.60 -1.12 7.97
N LYS A 186 17.20 -2.21 7.30
CA LYS A 186 17.45 -3.59 7.77
C LYS A 186 18.95 -3.92 7.80
N LEU A 187 19.67 -3.52 6.76
CA LEU A 187 21.12 -3.72 6.69
C LEU A 187 21.85 -2.91 7.79
N TYR A 188 21.42 -1.66 8.01
CA TYR A 188 21.94 -0.82 9.10
C TYR A 188 21.71 -1.48 10.46
N MET A 189 20.50 -1.95 10.72
CA MET A 189 20.17 -2.66 11.96
C MET A 189 21.03 -3.92 12.14
N ALA A 190 21.21 -4.71 11.08
CA ALA A 190 21.96 -5.95 11.13
C ALA A 190 23.48 -5.75 11.30
N THR A 191 24.03 -4.63 10.83
CA THR A 191 25.48 -4.37 10.82
C THR A 191 25.93 -3.37 11.87
N LYS A 192 25.16 -2.30 12.08
CA LYS A 192 25.54 -1.20 12.98
C LYS A 192 24.89 -1.29 14.36
N LEU A 193 23.71 -1.93 14.44
CA LEU A 193 22.98 -2.11 15.69
C LEU A 193 22.97 -3.58 16.14
N ALA A 194 23.88 -4.42 15.61
CA ALA A 194 24.01 -5.80 16.02
C ALA A 194 24.40 -5.90 17.50
N LYS A 195 23.98 -6.96 18.17
CA LYS A 195 24.38 -7.24 19.56
C LYS A 195 25.91 -7.20 19.69
N GLY A 196 26.40 -6.40 20.63
CA GLY A 196 27.83 -6.20 20.88
C GLY A 196 28.45 -5.04 20.09
N SER A 197 27.70 -4.39 19.19
CA SER A 197 28.14 -3.17 18.54
C SER A 197 28.05 -1.97 19.50
N GLU A 198 28.83 -0.91 19.20
CA GLU A 198 28.70 0.35 19.93
C GLU A 198 27.28 0.93 19.72
N SER A 199 26.64 1.32 20.83
CA SER A 199 25.30 1.94 20.75
C SER A 199 25.35 3.31 20.06
N PRO A 200 24.35 3.63 19.23
CA PRO A 200 24.15 5.03 18.81
C PRO A 200 24.06 5.94 20.02
N LYS A 201 24.66 7.12 19.90
CA LYS A 201 24.67 8.11 20.98
C LYS A 201 23.52 9.09 20.79
N PHE A 202 22.88 9.44 21.88
CA PHE A 202 22.07 10.65 21.99
C PHE A 202 22.88 11.69 22.77
N VAL A 203 22.73 12.96 22.40
CA VAL A 203 23.51 14.05 22.95
C VAL A 203 22.58 15.20 23.31
N ASP A 204 22.68 15.68 24.57
CA ASP A 204 21.94 16.84 25.10
C ASP A 204 20.42 16.77 24.90
N TYR A 205 19.84 15.59 25.06
CA TYR A 205 18.36 15.45 25.01
C TYR A 205 17.74 16.09 26.26
N GLU A 206 16.69 16.89 26.05
CA GLU A 206 15.97 17.56 27.15
C GLU A 206 15.34 16.53 28.09
N ASN A 207 15.48 16.76 29.39
CA ASN A 207 14.83 15.97 30.42
C ASN A 207 13.51 16.59 30.87
N TYR A 208 12.53 15.74 31.17
CA TYR A 208 11.26 16.17 31.75
C TYR A 208 11.45 17.04 33.03
N LYS A 209 12.42 16.71 33.87
CA LYS A 209 12.73 17.41 35.11
C LYS A 209 13.62 18.64 34.90
N GLY A 210 13.94 18.99 33.68
CA GLY A 210 14.85 20.05 33.28
C GLY A 210 16.31 19.60 33.14
N GLY A 211 17.10 20.41 32.46
CA GLY A 211 18.45 20.05 32.02
C GLY A 211 18.44 19.09 30.84
N THR A 212 19.61 18.56 30.52
CA THR A 212 19.82 17.63 29.42
C THR A 212 20.56 16.38 29.88
N THR A 213 20.45 15.30 29.09
CA THR A 213 21.25 14.09 29.30
C THR A 213 21.82 13.60 27.98
N SER A 214 23.06 13.18 27.98
CA SER A 214 23.75 12.49 26.91
C SER A 214 24.03 11.05 27.32
N LEU A 215 24.15 10.13 26.38
CA LEU A 215 24.49 8.73 26.68
C LEU A 215 25.87 8.65 27.42
N ASP A 216 26.81 9.55 27.07
CA ASP A 216 28.12 9.58 27.67
C ASP A 216 28.12 9.98 29.16
N ASP A 217 27.08 10.68 29.66
CA ASP A 217 26.91 11.02 31.08
C ASP A 217 26.58 9.77 31.93
N LEU A 218 26.14 8.69 31.28
CA LEU A 218 25.74 7.44 31.92
C LEU A 218 26.85 6.37 31.90
N LYS A 219 28.08 6.74 31.52
CA LYS A 219 29.23 5.83 31.50
C LYS A 219 29.44 5.15 32.87
N GLY A 220 29.77 3.85 32.80
CA GLY A 220 29.97 3.03 33.99
C GLY A 220 28.73 2.38 34.54
N LYS A 221 27.55 2.65 33.94
CA LYS A 221 26.27 1.99 34.24
C LYS A 221 25.82 1.13 33.06
N TYR A 222 24.99 0.14 33.34
CA TYR A 222 24.12 -0.41 32.32
C TYR A 222 23.03 0.61 32.02
N VAL A 223 22.68 0.82 30.74
CA VAL A 223 21.63 1.73 30.34
C VAL A 223 20.55 0.95 29.61
N TYR A 224 19.34 0.96 30.17
CA TYR A 224 18.16 0.43 29.51
C TYR A 224 17.47 1.58 28.79
N ILE A 225 17.44 1.54 27.45
CA ILE A 225 16.81 2.59 26.64
C ILE A 225 15.47 2.06 26.12
N ASP A 226 14.40 2.78 26.45
CA ASP A 226 13.05 2.62 25.91
C ASP A 226 12.74 3.76 24.95
N MET A 227 12.14 3.45 23.80
CA MET A 227 11.69 4.44 22.83
C MET A 227 10.17 4.40 22.71
N TRP A 228 9.53 5.52 22.97
CA TRP A 228 8.07 5.59 23.01
C TRP A 228 7.52 6.90 22.43
N ALA A 229 6.19 7.01 22.32
CA ALA A 229 5.53 8.26 21.97
C ALA A 229 4.11 8.31 22.56
N THR A 230 3.57 9.51 22.71
CA THR A 230 2.22 9.74 23.26
C THR A 230 1.11 9.14 22.44
N TRP A 231 1.31 9.02 21.14
CA TRP A 231 0.39 8.38 20.17
C TRP A 231 0.60 6.87 20.02
N CYS A 232 1.68 6.29 20.57
CA CYS A 232 2.00 4.87 20.47
C CYS A 232 1.17 4.06 21.47
N ASN A 233 0.04 3.52 21.07
CA ASN A 233 -0.83 2.72 21.95
C ASN A 233 -0.16 1.44 22.48
N PRO A 234 0.60 0.66 21.70
CA PRO A 234 1.37 -0.46 22.23
C PRO A 234 2.35 -0.03 23.32
N CYS A 235 3.14 1.04 23.07
CA CYS A 235 4.11 1.55 24.06
C CYS A 235 3.43 1.92 25.38
N LYS A 236 2.27 2.58 25.32
CA LYS A 236 1.50 2.93 26.52
C LYS A 236 1.03 1.73 27.33
N LYS A 237 0.82 0.59 26.69
CA LYS A 237 0.47 -0.67 27.37
C LYS A 237 1.67 -1.32 28.05
N GLU A 238 2.91 -1.04 27.58
CA GLU A 238 4.14 -1.55 28.18
C GLU A 238 4.55 -0.77 29.44
N ILE A 239 4.13 0.48 29.60
CA ILE A 239 4.50 1.35 30.76
C ILE A 239 4.38 0.63 32.11
N PRO A 240 3.26 -0.05 32.47
CA PRO A 240 3.16 -0.72 33.77
C PRO A 240 4.16 -1.85 33.97
N PHE A 241 4.59 -2.50 32.90
CA PHE A 241 5.60 -3.57 32.95
C PHE A 241 7.01 -2.96 33.10
N LEU A 242 7.31 -1.90 32.38
CA LEU A 242 8.58 -1.15 32.51
C LEU A 242 8.74 -0.61 33.94
N GLN A 243 7.70 -0.01 34.52
CA GLN A 243 7.73 0.46 35.92
C GLN A 243 8.01 -0.67 36.91
N LYS A 244 7.50 -1.88 36.68
CA LYS A 244 7.81 -3.04 37.53
C LYS A 244 9.28 -3.45 37.41
N VAL A 245 9.79 -3.50 36.18
CA VAL A 245 11.21 -3.84 35.93
C VAL A 245 12.11 -2.81 36.59
N GLU A 246 11.85 -1.52 36.37
CA GLU A 246 12.59 -0.42 36.97
C GLU A 246 12.62 -0.51 38.50
N LYS A 247 11.47 -0.80 39.13
CA LYS A 247 11.39 -1.01 40.59
C LYS A 247 12.23 -2.24 41.05
N GLN A 248 12.27 -3.32 40.27
CA GLN A 248 13.08 -4.51 40.61
C GLN A 248 14.59 -4.24 40.54
N TYR A 249 14.99 -3.31 39.70
CA TYR A 249 16.40 -2.96 39.48
C TYR A 249 16.82 -1.69 40.22
N HIS A 250 15.90 -1.10 40.99
CA HIS A 250 16.22 0.09 41.80
C HIS A 250 17.41 -0.16 42.71
N GLY A 251 18.37 0.75 42.75
CA GLY A 251 19.59 0.62 43.54
C GLY A 251 20.68 -0.26 42.94
N LYS A 252 20.46 -0.85 41.77
CA LYS A 252 21.48 -1.59 41.00
C LYS A 252 22.20 -0.63 40.04
N ASN A 253 23.33 -1.10 39.50
CA ASN A 253 24.15 -0.30 38.55
C ASN A 253 23.50 -0.29 37.15
N ILE A 254 22.24 0.18 37.06
CA ILE A 254 21.50 0.33 35.80
C ILE A 254 20.72 1.62 35.82
N GLU A 255 20.71 2.35 34.71
CA GLU A 255 19.90 3.53 34.49
C GLU A 255 18.83 3.22 33.44
N PHE A 256 17.59 3.67 33.68
CA PHE A 256 16.47 3.57 32.77
C PHE A 256 16.27 4.93 32.08
N VAL A 257 16.30 4.92 30.75
CA VAL A 257 16.17 6.11 29.90
C VAL A 257 15.03 5.88 28.93
N SER A 258 14.00 6.70 29.02
CA SER A 258 12.86 6.65 28.09
C SER A 258 12.92 7.86 27.16
N ILE A 259 13.17 7.59 25.88
CA ILE A 259 13.28 8.62 24.84
C ILE A 259 11.92 8.74 24.12
N SER A 260 11.30 9.93 24.20
CA SER A 260 10.14 10.25 23.39
C SER A 260 10.55 10.55 21.94
N VAL A 261 9.85 9.95 20.98
CA VAL A 261 9.95 10.26 19.55
C VAL A 261 8.77 11.12 19.08
N ASP A 262 8.11 11.82 20.01
CA ASP A 262 7.04 12.75 19.68
C ASP A 262 7.58 13.94 18.86
N GLN A 263 6.69 14.53 18.07
CA GLN A 263 7.02 15.78 17.36
C GLN A 263 6.83 16.99 18.30
N GLU A 264 7.45 18.11 17.97
CA GLU A 264 7.39 19.36 18.77
C GLU A 264 5.94 19.78 19.12
N ARG A 265 5.01 19.58 18.20
CA ARG A 265 3.58 19.85 18.43
C ARG A 265 2.95 19.03 19.55
N ASP A 266 3.55 17.91 19.91
CA ASP A 266 3.06 16.97 20.92
C ASP A 266 3.80 17.13 22.28
N TYR A 267 4.70 18.12 22.38
CA TYR A 267 5.56 18.36 23.53
C TYR A 267 4.79 18.51 24.86
N GLU A 268 3.73 19.32 24.88
CA GLU A 268 2.90 19.49 26.09
C GLU A 268 2.14 18.21 26.45
N THR A 269 1.76 17.43 25.43
CA THR A 269 1.13 16.13 25.63
C THR A 269 2.08 15.13 26.27
N TRP A 270 3.35 15.13 25.82
CA TRP A 270 4.43 14.34 26.40
C TRP A 270 4.63 14.72 27.88
N LYS A 271 4.84 16.00 28.20
CA LYS A 271 5.01 16.48 29.60
C LYS A 271 3.87 16.06 30.48
N LYS A 272 2.64 16.26 30.03
CA LYS A 272 1.43 15.86 30.75
C LYS A 272 1.41 14.35 31.00
N MET A 273 1.73 13.54 30.00
CA MET A 273 1.68 12.07 30.11
C MET A 273 2.74 11.54 31.07
N VAL A 274 3.96 12.10 31.06
CA VAL A 274 5.02 11.76 32.02
C VAL A 274 4.54 12.00 33.45
N ALA A 275 3.89 13.15 33.71
CA ALA A 275 3.32 13.49 35.01
C ALA A 275 2.19 12.56 35.41
N ASP A 276 1.15 12.43 34.55
CA ASP A 276 -0.08 11.67 34.84
C ASP A 276 0.21 10.19 35.11
N LYS A 277 1.21 9.63 34.44
CA LYS A 277 1.59 8.23 34.61
C LYS A 277 2.72 7.99 35.61
N ASN A 278 3.21 9.05 36.24
CA ASN A 278 4.34 8.99 37.17
C ASN A 278 5.52 8.21 36.59
N LEU A 279 5.93 8.55 35.36
CA LEU A 279 7.05 7.88 34.73
C LEU A 279 8.34 8.25 35.49
N SER A 280 9.13 7.21 35.80
CA SER A 280 10.40 7.33 36.54
C SER A 280 11.58 7.16 35.57
N GLY A 281 12.80 7.18 36.10
CA GLY A 281 14.02 7.18 35.30
C GLY A 281 14.30 8.52 34.64
N VAL A 282 15.14 8.51 33.63
CA VAL A 282 15.43 9.68 32.76
C VAL A 282 14.38 9.70 31.63
N GLN A 283 13.58 10.76 31.59
CA GLN A 283 12.50 10.95 30.62
C GLN A 283 12.80 12.09 29.68
#